data_eef0eb2c0eced04ab02191b17386c5d8
#
_entry.id   eef0eb2c0eced04ab02191b17386c5d8
#
_cell.length_a   1.000
_cell.length_b   1.000
_cell.length_c   1.000
_cell.angle_alpha   90.00
_cell.angle_beta   90.00
_cell.angle_gamma   90.00
#
_symmetry.space_group_name_H-M   'P 1'
#
loop_
_entity.id
_entity.type
_entity.pdbx_description
1 polymer ?
#
loop_
_entity_poly.entity_id
_entity_poly.type
_entity_poly.pdbx_seq_one_letter_code
_entity_poly.pdbx_strand_id
1 'polypeptide(L)' 'MAEIKYEVVKEIGVLSETGNGWTKEINLVSWNERNAVYDIRTWSEGKDRMGKGITLTADEAKELRELLNKIEL' A
#
# COMPACT_ATOMS: atom_id res chain seq x y z
N MET A 1 20.60 -14.43 2.83
CA MET A 1 19.18 -14.12 2.81
C MET A 1 18.93 -12.90 1.96
N ALA A 2 18.03 -12.99 1.03
CA ALA A 2 17.76 -11.86 0.15
C ALA A 2 16.94 -10.80 0.88
N GLU A 3 17.38 -9.58 0.82
CA GLU A 3 16.60 -8.46 1.32
C GLU A 3 15.58 -8.04 0.27
N ILE A 4 14.39 -7.69 0.73
CA ILE A 4 13.38 -7.12 -0.18
C ILE A 4 13.74 -5.67 -0.38
N LYS A 5 13.99 -5.31 -1.64
CA LYS A 5 14.22 -3.91 -2.00
C LYS A 5 12.90 -3.30 -2.41
N TYR A 6 12.63 -2.13 -1.90
CA TYR A 6 11.41 -1.42 -2.29
C TYR A 6 11.64 0.08 -2.21
N GLU A 7 10.82 0.78 -2.97
CA GLU A 7 10.81 2.23 -2.94
C GLU A 7 9.37 2.70 -2.98
N VAL A 8 8.98 3.54 -2.02
CA VAL A 8 7.68 4.18 -2.04
C VAL A 8 7.78 5.34 -3.02
N VAL A 9 7.24 5.14 -4.20
CA VAL A 9 7.31 6.12 -5.28
C VAL A 9 6.39 7.31 -5.00
N LYS A 10 5.23 7.03 -4.43
CA LYS A 10 4.27 8.07 -4.09
C LYS A 10 3.43 7.62 -2.90
N GLU A 11 3.38 8.47 -1.88
CA GLU A 11 2.48 8.25 -0.76
C GLU A 11 1.11 8.75 -1.14
N ILE A 12 0.10 7.88 -1.09
CA ILE A 12 -1.25 8.24 -1.48
C ILE A 12 -2.06 8.62 -0.27
N GLY A 13 -2.09 7.78 0.75
CA GLY A 13 -2.83 8.14 1.94
C GLY A 13 -2.84 7.07 3.01
N VAL A 14 -3.27 7.47 4.18
CA VAL A 14 -3.40 6.61 5.34
C VAL A 14 -4.87 6.25 5.49
N LEU A 15 -5.14 4.94 5.58
CA LEU A 15 -6.50 4.44 5.75
C LEU A 15 -6.90 4.41 7.21
N SER A 16 -5.98 4.06 8.10
CA SER A 16 -6.25 4.00 9.53
C SER A 16 -4.96 3.97 10.31
N GLU A 17 -5.05 4.30 11.59
CA GLU A 17 -3.95 4.15 12.53
C GLU A 17 -4.31 3.04 13.49
N THR A 18 -3.34 2.16 13.78
CA THR A 18 -3.51 1.16 14.82
C THR A 18 -2.90 1.71 16.11
N GLY A 19 -3.27 1.15 17.24
CA GLY A 19 -2.89 1.72 18.53
C GLY A 19 -1.40 1.71 18.87
N ASN A 20 -0.56 1.09 18.05
CA ASN A 20 0.86 0.92 18.34
C ASN A 20 1.76 1.77 17.44
N GLY A 21 1.21 2.82 16.86
CA GLY A 21 1.98 3.66 15.96
C GLY A 21 2.06 3.12 14.54
N TRP A 22 1.44 1.98 14.29
CA TRP A 22 1.36 1.44 12.93
C TRP A 22 0.20 2.08 12.19
N THR A 23 0.36 2.22 10.89
CA THR A 23 -0.69 2.75 10.03
C THR A 23 -0.99 1.75 8.93
N LYS A 24 -2.24 1.75 8.45
CA LYS A 24 -2.59 1.05 7.22
C LYS A 24 -2.65 2.09 6.13
N GLU A 25 -1.89 1.87 5.06
CA GLU A 25 -1.72 2.89 4.03
C GLU A 25 -1.87 2.31 2.64
N ILE A 26 -2.27 3.18 1.72
CA ILE A 26 -2.20 2.89 0.31
C ILE A 26 -1.13 3.78 -0.30
N ASN A 27 -0.22 3.16 -1.04
CA ASN A 27 0.91 3.85 -1.66
C ASN A 27 1.19 3.26 -3.02
N LEU A 28 2.00 3.96 -3.80
CA LEU A 28 2.53 3.43 -5.05
C LEU A 28 3.95 2.99 -4.76
N VAL A 29 4.22 1.70 -4.89
CA VAL A 29 5.48 1.10 -4.45
C VAL A 29 6.13 0.31 -5.57
N SER A 30 7.42 0.52 -5.73
CA SER A 30 8.25 -0.26 -6.65
C SER A 30 8.96 -1.34 -5.84
N TRP A 31 8.69 -2.59 -6.15
CA TRP A 31 9.29 -3.74 -5.48
C TRP A 31 10.40 -4.31 -6.35
N ASN A 32 11.59 -4.47 -5.74
CA ASN A 32 12.75 -5.07 -6.43
C ASN A 32 13.04 -4.42 -7.78
N GLU A 33 12.93 -3.09 -7.82
CA GLU A 33 13.22 -2.29 -9.02
C GLU A 33 12.29 -2.57 -10.19
N ARG A 34 11.12 -3.15 -9.92
CA ARG A 34 10.10 -3.37 -10.94
C ARG A 34 9.20 -2.15 -11.06
N ASN A 35 8.34 -2.15 -12.06
CA ASN A 35 7.35 -1.09 -12.22
C ASN A 35 6.52 -0.97 -10.96
N ALA A 36 6.23 0.26 -10.55
CA ALA A 36 5.47 0.51 -9.34
C ALA A 36 4.05 -0.01 -9.47
N VAL A 37 3.56 -0.55 -8.36
CA VAL A 37 2.18 -1.02 -8.25
C VAL A 37 1.53 -0.38 -7.04
N TYR A 38 0.21 -0.38 -6.99
CA TYR A 38 -0.50 0.11 -5.82
C TYR A 38 -0.39 -0.93 -4.70
N ASP A 39 -0.20 -0.46 -3.49
CA ASP A 39 0.07 -1.34 -2.36
C ASP A 39 -0.74 -0.87 -1.16
N ILE A 40 -1.45 -1.81 -0.54
CA ILE A 40 -2.21 -1.55 0.68
C ILE A 40 -1.65 -2.47 1.75
N ARG A 41 -1.05 -1.90 2.77
CA ARG A 41 -0.50 -2.68 3.88
C ARG A 41 -0.31 -1.82 5.11
N THR A 42 0.06 -2.47 6.20
CA THR A 42 0.41 -1.76 7.42
C THR A 42 1.89 -1.44 7.43
N TRP A 43 2.23 -0.32 8.03
CA TRP A 43 3.61 0.15 8.19
C TRP A 43 3.83 0.54 9.62
N SER A 44 5.04 0.27 10.12
CA SER A 44 5.43 0.73 11.44
C SER A 44 5.69 2.23 11.43
N GLU A 45 5.75 2.80 12.61
CA GLU A 45 6.17 4.19 12.76
C GLU A 45 7.57 4.34 12.17
N GLY A 46 7.76 5.34 11.32
CA GLY A 46 9.02 5.54 10.61
C GLY A 46 9.19 4.65 9.39
N LYS A 47 8.26 3.71 9.17
CA LYS A 47 8.24 2.85 7.97
C LYS A 47 9.47 1.96 7.80
N ASP A 48 10.10 1.60 8.91
CA ASP A 48 11.23 0.66 8.85
C ASP A 48 10.77 -0.80 8.87
N ARG A 49 9.51 -1.05 9.17
CA ARG A 49 8.90 -2.39 9.11
C ARG A 49 7.59 -2.31 8.37
N MET A 50 7.23 -3.41 7.74
CA MET A 50 5.95 -3.50 7.05
C MET A 50 5.25 -4.79 7.45
N GLY A 51 3.93 -4.72 7.50
CA GLY A 51 3.12 -5.89 7.75
C GLY A 51 2.64 -6.52 6.46
N LYS A 52 1.68 -7.41 6.59
CA LYS A 52 1.09 -8.06 5.43
C LYS A 52 0.23 -7.07 4.66
N GLY A 53 0.16 -7.28 3.36
CA GLY A 53 -0.66 -6.43 2.53
C GLY A 53 -0.91 -7.07 1.19
N ILE A 54 -1.53 -6.30 0.30
CA ILE A 54 -1.80 -6.72 -1.06
C ILE A 54 -1.28 -5.69 -2.02
N THR A 55 -0.97 -6.13 -3.22
CA THR A 55 -0.61 -5.23 -4.30
C THR A 55 -1.68 -5.31 -5.38
N LEU A 56 -1.88 -4.20 -6.08
CA LEU A 56 -2.87 -4.10 -7.14
C LEU A 56 -2.21 -3.50 -8.36
N THR A 57 -2.54 -4.05 -9.52
CA THR A 57 -2.15 -3.39 -10.76
C THR A 57 -2.98 -2.11 -10.93
N ALA A 58 -2.58 -1.28 -11.89
CA ALA A 58 -3.36 -0.06 -12.18
C ALA A 58 -4.80 -0.40 -12.56
N ASP A 59 -5.00 -1.46 -13.35
CA ASP A 59 -6.33 -1.88 -13.77
C ASP A 59 -7.15 -2.36 -12.57
N GLU A 60 -6.52 -3.12 -11.68
CA GLU A 60 -7.19 -3.58 -10.47
C GLU A 60 -7.56 -2.41 -9.56
N ALA A 61 -6.68 -1.44 -9.44
CA ALA A 61 -6.96 -0.26 -8.63
C ALA A 61 -8.14 0.54 -9.19
N LYS A 62 -8.21 0.66 -10.51
CA LYS A 62 -9.34 1.35 -11.16
C LYS A 62 -10.65 0.60 -10.92
N GLU A 63 -10.62 -0.72 -11.01
CA GLU A 63 -11.81 -1.52 -10.77
C GLU A 63 -12.25 -1.40 -9.31
N LEU A 64 -11.30 -1.42 -8.39
CA LEU A 64 -11.62 -1.24 -6.97
C LEU A 64 -12.29 0.10 -6.73
N ARG A 65 -11.78 1.16 -7.35
CA ARG A 65 -12.38 2.49 -7.24
C ARG A 65 -13.81 2.48 -7.72
N GLU A 66 -14.06 1.86 -8.87
CA GLU A 66 -15.40 1.79 -9.44
C GLU A 66 -16.36 1.00 -8.55
N LEU A 67 -15.89 -0.10 -8.00
CA LEU A 67 -16.71 -0.91 -7.11
C LEU A 67 -17.05 -0.16 -5.82
N LEU A 68 -16.07 0.54 -5.25
CA LEU A 68 -16.30 1.32 -4.04
C LEU A 68 -17.29 2.46 -4.29
N ASN A 69 -17.28 3.04 -5.50
CA ASN A 69 -18.20 4.10 -5.84
C ASN A 69 -19.64 3.62 -6.00
N LYS A 70 -19.84 2.31 -6.16
CA LYS A 70 -21.19 1.74 -6.31
C LYS A 70 -21.85 1.39 -5.00
N ILE A 71 -21.11 1.40 -3.92
CA ILE A 71 -21.62 1.01 -2.61
C ILE A 71 -21.70 2.22 -1.69
N GLU A 72 -22.56 2.15 -0.72
CA GLU A 72 -22.63 3.16 0.33
C GLU A 72 -21.74 2.70 1.48
N LEU A 73 -20.84 3.55 1.88
CA LEU A 73 -19.93 3.26 2.97
C LEU A 73 -20.30 4.03 4.23
#